data_fb3c0807ed2482d95e10b5360fba8bdb
#
_entry.id   fb3c0807ed2482d95e10b5360fba8bdb
#
_cell.length_a   1.000
_cell.length_b   1.000
_cell.length_c   1.000
_cell.angle_alpha   90.00
_cell.angle_beta   90.00
_cell.angle_gamma   90.00
#
_symmetry.space_group_name_H-M   'P 1'
#
loop_
_entity.id
_entity.type
_entity.pdbx_description
1 polymer ?
#
loop_
_entity_poly.entity_id
_entity_poly.type
_entity_poly.pdbx_seq_one_letter_code
_entity_poly.pdbx_strand_id
1 'polypeptide(L)'
;FFVVQDPSAPYWLLLLLAFLAGFGGGNFSSFMPSTSLFFPKRLLGTALAIQAGIGNLGVSIVQFVTPWIIGVALLGGAAFMGDSQTLVKNGVESQVHLQNAAAVFIPFVVVFGITAWLLLKSVPLKANFAEQFDIFKSRHTWSMTSLYMMTFGGFSGLAATFPLLIKQGFGGFEGAPDPLKYAFWGPLVGSLARVIAGPLSDKLGGARVTQWAGVGMVVCAVLVAKYA
;
A
#
# COMPACT_ATOMS: atom_id res chain seq x y z
N PHE A 1 -15.20 -9.35 -5.82
CA PHE A 1 -15.05 -10.17 -7.01
C PHE A 1 -16.30 -10.10 -7.90
N PHE A 2 -17.44 -10.64 -7.46
CA PHE A 2 -18.67 -10.69 -8.28
C PHE A 2 -19.23 -9.31 -8.63
N VAL A 3 -19.18 -8.37 -7.72
CA VAL A 3 -19.74 -7.02 -7.91
C VAL A 3 -19.02 -6.22 -9.02
N VAL A 4 -17.73 -6.47 -9.24
CA VAL A 4 -16.96 -5.79 -10.30
C VAL A 4 -17.42 -6.22 -11.71
N GLN A 5 -18.07 -7.39 -11.81
CA GLN A 5 -18.56 -7.94 -13.08
C GLN A 5 -19.98 -7.47 -13.42
N ASP A 6 -20.68 -6.88 -12.47
CA ASP A 6 -22.04 -6.39 -12.65
C ASP A 6 -22.06 -4.87 -12.87
N PRO A 7 -22.26 -4.40 -14.12
CA PRO A 7 -22.32 -2.97 -14.41
C PRO A 7 -23.55 -2.28 -13.79
N SER A 8 -24.54 -3.05 -13.34
CA SER A 8 -25.74 -2.54 -12.67
C SER A 8 -25.56 -2.41 -11.15
N ALA A 9 -24.41 -2.81 -10.60
CA ALA A 9 -24.12 -2.77 -9.17
C ALA A 9 -24.30 -1.35 -8.62
N PRO A 10 -25.11 -1.16 -7.56
CA PRO A 10 -25.37 0.16 -7.04
C PRO A 10 -24.13 0.75 -6.38
N TYR A 11 -23.94 2.06 -6.53
CA TYR A 11 -22.76 2.78 -6.03
C TYR A 11 -22.50 2.58 -4.52
N TRP A 12 -23.56 2.52 -3.70
CA TRP A 12 -23.42 2.28 -2.26
C TRP A 12 -22.75 0.94 -1.93
N LEU A 13 -22.97 -0.08 -2.77
CA LEU A 13 -22.34 -1.39 -2.59
C LEU A 13 -20.83 -1.32 -2.85
N LEU A 14 -20.42 -0.53 -3.85
CA LEU A 14 -19.00 -0.28 -4.11
C LEU A 14 -18.36 0.49 -2.95
N LEU A 15 -19.06 1.46 -2.38
CA LEU A 15 -18.58 2.18 -1.18
C LEU A 15 -18.46 1.25 0.04
N LEU A 16 -19.43 0.37 0.25
CA LEU A 16 -19.38 -0.62 1.33
C LEU A 16 -18.17 -1.55 1.17
N LEU A 17 -17.94 -2.04 -0.04
CA LEU A 17 -16.78 -2.91 -0.31
C LEU A 17 -15.45 -2.17 -0.13
N ALA A 18 -15.36 -0.91 -0.57
CA ALA A 18 -14.19 -0.08 -0.34
C ALA A 18 -13.94 0.16 1.16
N PHE A 19 -15.01 0.42 1.93
CA PHE A 19 -14.95 0.54 3.38
C PHE A 19 -14.43 -0.76 4.04
N LEU A 20 -14.99 -1.91 3.67
CA LEU A 20 -14.55 -3.20 4.19
C LEU A 20 -13.09 -3.52 3.81
N ALA A 21 -12.67 -3.20 2.59
CA ALA A 21 -11.27 -3.35 2.17
C ALA A 21 -10.32 -2.50 3.01
N GLY A 22 -10.77 -1.35 3.52
CA GLY A 22 -10.01 -0.49 4.42
C GLY A 22 -9.60 -1.16 5.74
N PHE A 23 -10.32 -2.18 6.21
CA PHE A 23 -9.94 -2.95 7.39
C PHE A 23 -8.58 -3.64 7.23
N GLY A 24 -8.21 -4.04 6.02
CA GLY A 24 -6.88 -4.59 5.73
C GLY A 24 -5.76 -3.61 6.09
N GLY A 25 -5.93 -2.32 5.76
CA GLY A 25 -5.01 -1.25 6.16
C GLY A 25 -5.01 -0.99 7.67
N GLY A 26 -6.17 -1.11 8.34
CA GLY A 26 -6.32 -0.94 9.78
C GLY A 26 -5.51 -1.96 10.60
N ASN A 27 -5.29 -3.17 10.10
CA ASN A 27 -4.48 -4.19 10.76
C ASN A 27 -3.00 -3.78 10.97
N PHE A 28 -2.51 -2.79 10.23
CA PHE A 28 -1.16 -2.26 10.43
C PHE A 28 -0.95 -1.80 11.89
N SER A 29 -1.97 -1.24 12.51
CA SER A 29 -1.93 -0.76 13.90
C SER A 29 -1.75 -1.89 14.93
N SER A 30 -2.11 -3.14 14.60
CA SER A 30 -1.93 -4.29 15.49
C SER A 30 -0.57 -4.96 15.32
N PHE A 31 -0.01 -4.95 14.11
CA PHE A 31 1.27 -5.60 13.82
C PHE A 31 2.47 -4.84 14.37
N MET A 32 2.47 -3.51 14.27
CA MET A 32 3.60 -2.69 14.69
C MET A 32 3.88 -2.77 16.19
N PRO A 33 2.89 -2.62 17.10
CA PRO A 33 3.09 -2.81 18.52
C PRO A 33 3.53 -4.23 18.87
N SER A 34 2.94 -5.25 18.23
CA SER A 34 3.33 -6.65 18.47
C SER A 34 4.82 -6.87 18.14
N THR A 35 5.31 -6.37 17.01
CA THR A 35 6.73 -6.46 16.66
C THR A 35 7.60 -5.76 17.70
N SER A 36 7.18 -4.61 18.21
CA SER A 36 7.97 -3.86 19.21
C SER A 36 8.17 -4.61 20.53
N LEU A 37 7.27 -5.55 20.86
CA LEU A 37 7.37 -6.37 22.08
C LEU A 37 8.38 -7.51 21.96
N PHE A 38 8.67 -7.97 20.74
CA PHE A 38 9.58 -9.10 20.52
C PHE A 38 11.03 -8.71 20.27
N PHE A 39 11.30 -7.41 20.02
CA PHE A 39 12.65 -6.94 19.70
C PHE A 39 13.23 -6.00 20.77
N PRO A 40 14.53 -6.07 21.05
CA PRO A 40 15.18 -5.16 21.99
C PRO A 40 15.18 -3.72 21.45
N LYS A 41 15.14 -2.72 22.34
CA LYS A 41 15.07 -1.30 21.98
C LYS A 41 16.12 -0.84 20.99
N ARG A 42 17.34 -1.42 21.04
CA ARG A 42 18.45 -1.10 20.14
C ARG A 42 18.23 -1.49 18.67
N LEU A 43 17.32 -2.41 18.38
CA LEU A 43 17.02 -2.93 17.05
C LEU A 43 15.57 -2.61 16.64
N LEU A 44 14.89 -1.79 17.41
CA LEU A 44 13.47 -1.54 17.21
C LEU A 44 13.20 -0.83 15.88
N GLY A 45 14.01 0.17 15.55
CA GLY A 45 13.90 0.88 14.27
C GLY A 45 14.13 -0.05 13.08
N THR A 46 15.16 -0.89 13.16
CA THR A 46 15.44 -1.91 12.13
C THR A 46 14.28 -2.90 11.98
N ALA A 47 13.78 -3.46 13.08
CA ALA A 47 12.70 -4.45 13.05
C ALA A 47 11.41 -3.88 12.44
N LEU A 48 11.00 -2.70 12.90
CA LEU A 48 9.82 -2.01 12.39
C LEU A 48 9.99 -1.56 10.93
N ALA A 49 11.18 -1.14 10.53
CA ALA A 49 11.46 -0.72 9.16
C ALA A 49 11.46 -1.91 8.18
N ILE A 50 12.03 -3.04 8.56
CA ILE A 50 11.97 -4.27 7.76
C ILE A 50 10.52 -4.72 7.61
N GLN A 51 9.79 -4.84 8.71
CA GLN A 51 8.39 -5.26 8.67
C GLN A 51 7.54 -4.34 7.79
N ALA A 52 7.59 -3.04 8.05
CA ALA A 52 6.77 -2.08 7.33
C ALA A 52 7.27 -1.83 5.89
N GLY A 53 8.58 -1.85 5.66
CA GLY A 53 9.16 -1.68 4.34
C GLY A 53 8.83 -2.86 3.43
N ILE A 54 9.05 -4.09 3.89
CA ILE A 54 8.67 -5.30 3.14
C ILE A 54 7.15 -5.37 2.95
N GLY A 55 6.37 -5.03 3.97
CA GLY A 55 4.91 -4.97 3.84
C GLY A 55 4.46 -3.98 2.74
N ASN A 56 5.10 -2.82 2.66
CA ASN A 56 4.80 -1.81 1.64
C ASN A 56 5.23 -2.25 0.22
N LEU A 57 6.20 -3.18 0.06
CA LEU A 57 6.52 -3.77 -1.24
C LEU A 57 5.29 -4.44 -1.87
N GLY A 58 4.33 -4.88 -1.07
CA GLY A 58 3.06 -5.41 -1.55
C GLY A 58 2.36 -4.47 -2.53
N VAL A 59 2.40 -3.15 -2.28
CA VAL A 59 1.81 -2.15 -3.18
C VAL A 59 2.49 -2.18 -4.56
N SER A 60 3.82 -2.24 -4.57
CA SER A 60 4.60 -2.32 -5.81
C SER A 60 4.35 -3.63 -6.56
N ILE A 61 4.31 -4.76 -5.84
CA ILE A 61 4.03 -6.08 -6.42
C ILE A 61 2.65 -6.08 -7.06
N VAL A 62 1.63 -5.57 -6.38
CA VAL A 62 0.27 -5.48 -6.91
C VAL A 62 0.23 -4.64 -8.17
N GLN A 63 0.86 -3.46 -8.17
CA GLN A 63 0.88 -2.58 -9.34
C GLN A 63 1.64 -3.20 -10.52
N PHE A 64 2.69 -3.97 -10.26
CA PHE A 64 3.45 -4.66 -11.30
C PHE A 64 2.72 -5.86 -11.87
N VAL A 65 2.12 -6.69 -11.00
CA VAL A 65 1.54 -8.00 -11.37
C VAL A 65 0.13 -7.85 -11.95
N THR A 66 -0.67 -6.91 -11.45
CA THR A 66 -2.08 -6.74 -11.85
C THR A 66 -2.28 -6.58 -13.36
N PRO A 67 -1.51 -5.76 -14.09
CA PRO A 67 -1.67 -5.62 -15.55
C PRO A 67 -1.51 -6.93 -16.32
N TRP A 68 -0.66 -7.84 -15.82
CA TRP A 68 -0.46 -9.15 -16.42
C TRP A 68 -1.61 -10.09 -16.12
N ILE A 69 -2.07 -10.10 -14.87
CA ILE A 69 -3.11 -11.03 -14.39
C ILE A 69 -4.47 -10.73 -15.02
N ILE A 70 -4.82 -9.47 -15.22
CA ILE A 70 -6.09 -9.11 -15.85
C ILE A 70 -6.16 -9.53 -17.33
N GLY A 71 -5.00 -9.69 -18.00
CA GLY A 71 -4.91 -10.17 -19.38
C GLY A 71 -5.01 -11.70 -19.52
N VAL A 72 -5.04 -12.45 -18.42
CA VAL A 72 -5.00 -13.92 -18.44
C VAL A 72 -6.27 -14.52 -17.84
N ALA A 73 -6.86 -15.51 -18.52
CA ALA A 73 -7.91 -16.32 -17.92
C ALA A 73 -7.31 -17.27 -16.89
N LEU A 74 -7.48 -16.99 -15.60
CA LEU A 74 -6.94 -17.82 -14.51
C LEU A 74 -7.87 -19.01 -14.21
N LEU A 75 -7.27 -20.14 -13.83
CA LEU A 75 -7.93 -21.32 -13.24
C LEU A 75 -9.12 -21.88 -14.02
N GLY A 76 -8.94 -22.14 -15.31
CA GLY A 76 -9.87 -22.99 -16.04
C GLY A 76 -11.02 -22.30 -16.75
N GLY A 77 -10.95 -20.99 -16.91
CA GLY A 77 -11.83 -20.28 -17.84
C GLY A 77 -12.99 -19.51 -17.22
N ALA A 78 -13.73 -18.87 -18.08
CA ALA A 78 -14.79 -17.91 -17.79
C ALA A 78 -15.85 -18.41 -16.79
N ALA A 79 -16.19 -19.67 -16.80
CA ALA A 79 -17.29 -20.21 -15.99
C ALA A 79 -17.07 -20.14 -14.47
N PHE A 80 -15.82 -20.21 -14.01
CA PHE A 80 -15.49 -20.12 -12.58
C PHE A 80 -15.12 -18.71 -12.17
N MET A 81 -14.46 -17.96 -13.05
CA MET A 81 -13.89 -16.64 -12.76
C MET A 81 -14.71 -15.47 -13.33
N GLY A 82 -15.87 -15.77 -13.92
CA GLY A 82 -16.71 -14.77 -14.61
C GLY A 82 -16.25 -14.49 -16.04
N ASP A 83 -17.07 -13.71 -16.75
CA ASP A 83 -16.86 -13.40 -18.16
C ASP A 83 -15.78 -12.35 -18.37
N SER A 84 -15.16 -12.38 -19.55
CA SER A 84 -14.24 -11.33 -19.97
C SER A 84 -14.99 -10.04 -20.25
N GLN A 85 -14.34 -8.90 -19.93
CA GLN A 85 -14.84 -7.58 -20.29
C GLN A 85 -14.01 -7.04 -21.47
N THR A 86 -14.69 -6.35 -22.40
CA THR A 86 -14.00 -5.70 -23.51
C THR A 86 -13.50 -4.33 -23.09
N LEU A 87 -12.17 -4.16 -23.10
CA LEU A 87 -11.51 -2.88 -22.87
C LEU A 87 -11.03 -2.31 -24.21
N VAL A 88 -11.50 -1.11 -24.54
CA VAL A 88 -11.03 -0.39 -25.71
C VAL A 88 -9.92 0.60 -25.29
N LYS A 89 -8.69 0.36 -25.75
CA LYS A 89 -7.54 1.24 -25.46
C LYS A 89 -6.92 1.66 -26.80
N ASN A 90 -6.90 2.96 -27.08
CA ASN A 90 -6.33 3.52 -28.31
C ASN A 90 -6.93 2.90 -29.60
N GLY A 91 -8.21 2.61 -29.61
CA GLY A 91 -8.90 1.98 -30.75
C GLY A 91 -8.66 0.46 -30.89
N VAL A 92 -7.89 -0.16 -29.99
CA VAL A 92 -7.67 -1.61 -29.95
C VAL A 92 -8.58 -2.21 -28.87
N GLU A 93 -9.41 -3.14 -29.26
CA GLU A 93 -10.23 -3.93 -28.35
C GLU A 93 -9.40 -5.09 -27.77
N SER A 94 -9.40 -5.21 -26.45
CA SER A 94 -8.78 -6.32 -25.73
C SER A 94 -9.75 -6.93 -24.75
N GLN A 95 -9.75 -8.26 -24.67
CA GLN A 95 -10.53 -8.98 -23.66
C GLN A 95 -9.71 -9.02 -22.37
N VAL A 96 -10.29 -8.56 -21.27
CA VAL A 96 -9.65 -8.52 -19.96
C VAL A 96 -10.56 -9.13 -18.89
N HIS A 97 -9.94 -9.62 -17.83
CA HIS A 97 -10.63 -10.20 -16.67
C HIS A 97 -10.32 -9.35 -15.44
N LEU A 98 -10.99 -8.19 -15.29
CA LEU A 98 -10.73 -7.25 -14.20
C LEU A 98 -10.89 -7.88 -12.82
N GLN A 99 -11.77 -8.86 -12.68
CA GLN A 99 -11.99 -9.62 -11.45
C GLN A 99 -10.74 -10.38 -10.98
N ASN A 100 -9.83 -10.73 -11.88
CA ASN A 100 -8.60 -11.43 -11.53
C ASN A 100 -7.68 -10.58 -10.63
N ALA A 101 -7.77 -9.26 -10.72
CA ALA A 101 -7.04 -8.35 -9.84
C ALA A 101 -7.35 -8.59 -8.36
N ALA A 102 -8.58 -9.00 -8.03
CA ALA A 102 -8.97 -9.34 -6.67
C ALA A 102 -8.81 -10.85 -6.38
N ALA A 103 -9.17 -11.70 -7.34
CA ALA A 103 -9.21 -13.16 -7.19
C ALA A 103 -7.83 -13.75 -6.86
N VAL A 104 -6.76 -13.23 -7.45
CA VAL A 104 -5.39 -13.71 -7.22
C VAL A 104 -4.96 -13.62 -5.76
N PHE A 105 -5.51 -12.68 -4.99
CA PHE A 105 -5.16 -12.49 -3.58
C PHE A 105 -5.89 -13.45 -2.64
N ILE A 106 -7.02 -14.04 -3.06
CA ILE A 106 -7.84 -14.91 -2.20
C ILE A 106 -7.01 -16.06 -1.61
N PRO A 107 -6.28 -16.87 -2.40
CA PRO A 107 -5.50 -17.98 -1.86
C PRO A 107 -4.41 -17.49 -0.89
N PHE A 108 -3.76 -16.37 -1.18
CA PHE A 108 -2.74 -15.80 -0.29
C PHE A 108 -3.35 -15.33 1.04
N VAL A 109 -4.49 -14.64 1.00
CA VAL A 109 -5.18 -14.18 2.22
C VAL A 109 -5.60 -15.38 3.07
N VAL A 110 -6.11 -16.44 2.47
CA VAL A 110 -6.50 -17.67 3.19
C VAL A 110 -5.28 -18.34 3.81
N VAL A 111 -4.21 -18.57 3.04
CA VAL A 111 -2.99 -19.22 3.54
C VAL A 111 -2.34 -18.41 4.65
N PHE A 112 -2.15 -17.11 4.44
CA PHE A 112 -1.54 -16.25 5.47
C PHE A 112 -2.45 -16.05 6.67
N GLY A 113 -3.78 -16.01 6.49
CA GLY A 113 -4.74 -15.97 7.59
C GLY A 113 -4.66 -17.21 8.48
N ILE A 114 -4.64 -18.39 7.89
CA ILE A 114 -4.46 -19.67 8.61
C ILE A 114 -3.10 -19.70 9.29
N THR A 115 -2.04 -19.33 8.60
CA THR A 115 -0.68 -19.29 9.15
C THR A 115 -0.59 -18.33 10.34
N ALA A 116 -1.20 -17.17 10.23
CA ALA A 116 -1.26 -16.19 11.32
C ALA A 116 -1.99 -16.76 12.53
N TRP A 117 -3.13 -17.41 12.32
CA TRP A 117 -3.90 -18.04 13.39
C TRP A 117 -3.14 -19.16 14.10
N LEU A 118 -2.38 -19.96 13.38
CA LEU A 118 -1.64 -21.10 13.93
C LEU A 118 -0.31 -20.69 14.60
N LEU A 119 0.40 -19.71 14.04
CA LEU A 119 1.79 -19.40 14.43
C LEU A 119 1.96 -18.11 15.23
N LEU A 120 1.06 -17.12 15.07
CA LEU A 120 1.21 -15.86 15.78
C LEU A 120 0.84 -16.01 17.26
N LYS A 121 1.75 -15.52 18.11
CA LYS A 121 1.53 -15.45 19.55
C LYS A 121 1.05 -14.05 19.91
N SER A 122 -0.12 -13.99 20.56
CA SER A 122 -0.64 -12.74 21.12
C SER A 122 -0.03 -12.51 22.51
N VAL A 123 0.47 -11.30 22.73
CA VAL A 123 0.87 -10.83 24.07
C VAL A 123 -0.20 -9.86 24.54
N PRO A 124 -1.18 -10.33 25.36
CA PRO A 124 -2.25 -9.46 25.83
C PRO A 124 -1.67 -8.43 26.80
N LEU A 125 -1.77 -7.16 26.46
CA LEU A 125 -1.52 -6.06 27.37
C LEU A 125 -2.85 -5.71 28.05
N LYS A 126 -2.88 -5.80 29.36
CA LYS A 126 -4.02 -5.35 30.17
C LYS A 126 -4.01 -3.82 30.24
N ALA A 127 -4.45 -3.17 29.17
CA ALA A 127 -4.67 -1.73 29.18
C ALA A 127 -6.16 -1.45 29.39
N ASN A 128 -6.48 -0.56 30.33
CA ASN A 128 -7.83 -0.06 30.48
C ASN A 128 -8.17 0.81 29.26
N PHE A 129 -9.37 0.64 28.70
CA PHE A 129 -9.81 1.40 27.54
C PHE A 129 -9.75 2.92 27.78
N ALA A 130 -10.07 3.37 28.99
CA ALA A 130 -9.98 4.78 29.37
C ALA A 130 -8.53 5.31 29.36
N GLU A 131 -7.56 4.50 29.78
CA GLU A 131 -6.13 4.88 29.78
C GLU A 131 -5.58 5.06 28.38
N GLN A 132 -6.15 4.39 27.37
CA GLN A 132 -5.72 4.54 25.97
C GLN A 132 -6.02 5.94 25.43
N PHE A 133 -7.01 6.66 25.97
CA PHE A 133 -7.30 8.04 25.58
C PHE A 133 -6.32 9.06 26.15
N ASP A 134 -5.51 8.70 27.14
CA ASP A 134 -4.48 9.59 27.69
C ASP A 134 -3.41 9.96 26.67
N ILE A 135 -3.24 9.12 25.62
CA ILE A 135 -2.33 9.40 24.52
C ILE A 135 -2.65 10.73 23.82
N PHE A 136 -3.92 11.13 23.76
CA PHE A 136 -4.36 12.38 23.14
C PHE A 136 -3.97 13.63 23.95
N LYS A 137 -3.64 13.48 25.24
CA LYS A 137 -3.17 14.59 26.09
C LYS A 137 -1.71 14.95 25.82
N SER A 138 -0.94 14.05 25.19
CA SER A 138 0.48 14.27 24.91
C SER A 138 0.68 15.10 23.64
N ARG A 139 1.39 16.23 23.74
CA ARG A 139 1.83 17.02 22.58
C ARG A 139 2.71 16.21 21.63
N HIS A 140 3.50 15.29 22.19
CA HIS A 140 4.37 14.43 21.39
C HIS A 140 3.57 13.52 20.45
N THR A 141 2.43 13.02 20.89
CA THR A 141 1.52 12.21 20.05
C THR A 141 1.06 12.97 18.82
N TRP A 142 0.62 14.21 19.00
CA TRP A 142 0.16 15.04 17.88
C TRP A 142 1.28 15.36 16.89
N SER A 143 2.48 15.68 17.39
CA SER A 143 3.64 15.92 16.54
C SER A 143 4.01 14.67 15.73
N MET A 144 4.05 13.49 16.37
CA MET A 144 4.36 12.22 15.69
C MET A 144 3.27 11.84 14.68
N THR A 145 2.01 12.07 15.02
CA THR A 145 0.87 11.82 14.12
C THR A 145 0.96 12.70 12.87
N SER A 146 1.28 13.99 13.04
CA SER A 146 1.45 14.92 11.91
C SER A 146 2.60 14.51 10.99
N LEU A 147 3.74 14.10 11.57
CA LEU A 147 4.88 13.59 10.80
C LEU A 147 4.53 12.29 10.06
N TYR A 148 3.78 11.39 10.69
CA TYR A 148 3.34 10.15 10.06
C TYR A 148 2.34 10.42 8.93
N MET A 149 1.40 11.34 9.14
CA MET A 149 0.47 11.78 8.10
C MET A 149 1.21 12.36 6.89
N MET A 150 2.23 13.18 7.11
CA MET A 150 3.05 13.75 6.04
C MET A 150 3.82 12.65 5.27
N THR A 151 4.52 11.77 5.99
CA THR A 151 5.41 10.78 5.36
C THR A 151 4.64 9.62 4.73
N PHE A 152 3.76 8.98 5.49
CA PHE A 152 2.99 7.85 4.99
C PHE A 152 1.85 8.27 4.07
N GLY A 153 1.18 9.38 4.38
CA GLY A 153 0.16 9.96 3.52
C GLY A 153 0.73 10.38 2.16
N GLY A 154 1.90 11.02 2.15
CA GLY A 154 2.63 11.34 0.92
C GLY A 154 3.00 10.10 0.11
N PHE A 155 3.57 9.08 0.76
CA PHE A 155 3.88 7.81 0.10
C PHE A 155 2.63 7.14 -0.50
N SER A 156 1.58 6.99 0.30
CA SER A 156 0.35 6.32 -0.10
C SER A 156 -0.40 7.09 -1.20
N GLY A 157 -0.50 8.42 -1.03
CA GLY A 157 -1.14 9.30 -2.00
C GLY A 157 -0.42 9.29 -3.35
N LEU A 158 0.90 9.45 -3.36
CA LEU A 158 1.69 9.40 -4.60
C LEU A 158 1.65 8.02 -5.24
N ALA A 159 1.70 6.93 -4.47
CA ALA A 159 1.57 5.58 -5.00
C ALA A 159 0.23 5.37 -5.73
N ALA A 160 -0.85 5.93 -5.20
CA ALA A 160 -2.17 5.84 -5.81
C ALA A 160 -2.33 6.74 -7.05
N THR A 161 -1.75 7.93 -7.03
CA THR A 161 -1.92 8.92 -8.10
C THR A 161 -0.84 8.86 -9.18
N PHE A 162 0.27 8.18 -8.96
CA PHE A 162 1.40 8.14 -9.88
C PHE A 162 1.05 7.66 -11.30
N PRO A 163 0.22 6.59 -11.48
CA PRO A 163 -0.22 6.20 -12.82
C PRO A 163 -1.01 7.32 -13.52
N LEU A 164 -1.82 8.06 -12.78
CA LEU A 164 -2.60 9.17 -13.32
C LEU A 164 -1.70 10.34 -13.70
N LEU A 165 -0.69 10.67 -12.91
CA LEU A 165 0.31 11.70 -13.22
C LEU A 165 1.06 11.37 -14.51
N ILE A 166 1.51 10.12 -14.68
CA ILE A 166 2.16 9.70 -15.94
C ILE A 166 1.21 9.87 -17.10
N LYS A 167 -0.05 9.46 -16.96
CA LYS A 167 -1.05 9.57 -18.03
C LYS A 167 -1.36 11.02 -18.40
N GLN A 168 -1.50 11.90 -17.43
CA GLN A 168 -1.86 13.30 -17.65
C GLN A 168 -0.66 14.14 -18.12
N GLY A 169 0.51 13.93 -17.53
CA GLY A 169 1.71 14.69 -17.85
C GLY A 169 2.35 14.29 -19.18
N PHE A 170 2.30 13.03 -19.54
CA PHE A 170 3.02 12.51 -20.72
C PHE A 170 2.12 11.87 -21.79
N GLY A 171 0.83 11.64 -21.49
CA GLY A 171 -0.08 10.92 -22.40
C GLY A 171 -0.36 11.57 -23.75
N GLY A 172 -0.03 12.84 -23.92
CA GLY A 172 -0.18 13.57 -25.18
C GLY A 172 1.02 13.49 -26.15
N PHE A 173 2.12 12.85 -25.75
CA PHE A 173 3.32 12.74 -26.56
C PHE A 173 3.40 11.40 -27.31
N GLU A 174 3.91 11.42 -28.55
CA GLU A 174 4.26 10.18 -29.25
C GLU A 174 5.37 9.44 -28.46
N GLY A 175 5.13 8.16 -28.18
CA GLY A 175 6.05 7.35 -27.37
C GLY A 175 5.88 7.54 -25.87
N ALA A 176 4.77 8.11 -25.40
CA ALA A 176 4.47 8.26 -23.98
C ALA A 176 4.61 6.95 -23.20
N PRO A 177 5.22 6.99 -22.00
CA PRO A 177 5.37 5.80 -21.17
C PRO A 177 4.01 5.24 -20.76
N ASP A 178 3.83 3.92 -20.82
CA ASP A 178 2.61 3.27 -20.34
C ASP A 178 2.54 3.40 -18.82
N PRO A 179 1.54 4.11 -18.27
CA PRO A 179 1.41 4.32 -16.83
C PRO A 179 1.44 3.02 -16.01
N LEU A 180 0.84 1.95 -16.54
CA LEU A 180 0.75 0.66 -15.85
C LEU A 180 2.11 -0.06 -15.78
N LYS A 181 3.02 0.22 -16.73
CA LYS A 181 4.36 -0.38 -16.73
C LYS A 181 5.34 0.31 -15.78
N TYR A 182 5.07 1.56 -15.39
CA TYR A 182 6.02 2.36 -14.58
C TYR A 182 5.50 2.70 -13.19
N ALA A 183 4.20 2.54 -12.94
CA ALA A 183 3.58 2.90 -11.67
C ALA A 183 4.25 2.25 -10.44
N PHE A 184 4.68 1.00 -10.55
CA PHE A 184 5.24 0.23 -9.45
C PHE A 184 6.60 0.76 -8.93
N TRP A 185 7.33 1.57 -9.72
CA TRP A 185 8.63 2.09 -9.34
C TRP A 185 8.58 3.01 -8.12
N GLY A 186 7.57 3.87 -8.02
CA GLY A 186 7.40 4.77 -6.88
C GLY A 186 7.32 4.00 -5.55
N PRO A 187 6.34 3.10 -5.38
CA PRO A 187 6.23 2.28 -4.18
C PRO A 187 7.43 1.37 -3.93
N LEU A 188 8.09 0.86 -4.98
CA LEU A 188 9.28 0.03 -4.86
C LEU A 188 10.42 0.79 -4.19
N VAL A 189 10.77 1.94 -4.73
CA VAL A 189 11.86 2.77 -4.19
C VAL A 189 11.53 3.24 -2.77
N GLY A 190 10.30 3.72 -2.53
CA GLY A 190 9.88 4.15 -1.20
C GLY A 190 9.93 3.04 -0.15
N SER A 191 9.53 1.83 -0.52
CA SER A 191 9.57 0.66 0.37
C SER A 191 11.00 0.22 0.70
N LEU A 192 11.88 0.19 -0.29
CA LEU A 192 13.30 -0.16 -0.10
C LEU A 192 14.03 0.92 0.72
N ALA A 193 13.78 2.19 0.45
CA ALA A 193 14.33 3.30 1.23
C ALA A 193 13.93 3.19 2.72
N ARG A 194 12.70 2.76 3.00
CA ARG A 194 12.22 2.54 4.37
C ARG A 194 13.01 1.44 5.08
N VAL A 195 13.31 0.33 4.41
CA VAL A 195 14.13 -0.75 4.97
C VAL A 195 15.52 -0.25 5.33
N ILE A 196 16.14 0.56 4.47
CA ILE A 196 17.48 1.14 4.69
C ILE A 196 17.46 2.17 5.83
N ALA A 197 16.38 2.95 5.93
CA ALA A 197 16.25 3.99 6.97
C ALA A 197 16.16 3.41 8.40
N GLY A 198 15.74 2.16 8.58
CA GLY A 198 15.62 1.54 9.90
C GLY A 198 16.94 1.46 10.67
N PRO A 199 17.95 0.75 10.18
CA PRO A 199 19.27 0.70 10.80
C PRO A 199 19.91 2.09 10.97
N LEU A 200 19.65 3.00 10.04
CA LEU A 200 20.13 4.38 10.12
C LEU A 200 19.43 5.12 11.28
N SER A 201 18.13 4.90 11.46
CA SER A 201 17.35 5.45 12.56
C SER A 201 17.81 4.94 13.93
N ASP A 202 18.17 3.65 14.04
CA ASP A 202 18.71 3.08 15.27
C ASP A 202 20.08 3.68 15.64
N LYS A 203 20.89 4.06 14.65
CA LYS A 203 22.23 4.63 14.87
C LYS A 203 22.23 6.15 15.11
N LEU A 204 21.45 6.90 14.33
CA LEU A 204 21.49 8.36 14.29
C LEU A 204 20.34 9.02 15.06
N GLY A 205 19.35 8.23 15.44
CA GLY A 205 18.10 8.68 16.05
C GLY A 205 17.02 8.99 15.01
N GLY A 206 15.79 8.56 15.31
CA GLY A 206 14.66 8.68 14.39
C GLY A 206 14.34 10.11 13.97
N ALA A 207 14.50 11.08 14.88
CA ALA A 207 14.21 12.48 14.59
C ALA A 207 15.07 13.05 13.45
N ARG A 208 16.38 12.75 13.43
CA ARG A 208 17.29 13.22 12.37
C ARG A 208 16.97 12.59 11.03
N VAL A 209 16.71 11.27 11.02
CA VAL A 209 16.35 10.56 9.79
C VAL A 209 15.03 11.08 9.22
N THR A 210 14.05 11.37 10.07
CA THR A 210 12.78 11.96 9.65
C THR A 210 12.96 13.38 9.09
N GLN A 211 13.83 14.20 9.67
CA GLN A 211 14.16 15.52 9.15
C GLN A 211 14.76 15.43 7.74
N TRP A 212 15.71 14.53 7.51
CA TRP A 212 16.30 14.34 6.18
C TRP A 212 15.29 13.83 5.17
N ALA A 213 14.42 12.91 5.57
CA ALA A 213 13.32 12.48 4.73
C ALA A 213 12.37 13.65 4.36
N GLY A 214 12.04 14.50 5.32
CA GLY A 214 11.21 15.69 5.08
C GLY A 214 11.85 16.66 4.09
N VAL A 215 13.14 16.95 4.25
CA VAL A 215 13.89 17.81 3.30
C VAL A 215 13.89 17.17 1.91
N GLY A 216 14.15 15.86 1.81
CA GLY A 216 14.10 15.12 0.54
C GLY A 216 12.74 15.22 -0.13
N MET A 217 11.65 15.09 0.64
CA MET A 217 10.28 15.22 0.10
C MET A 217 10.02 16.62 -0.45
N VAL A 218 10.46 17.69 0.24
CA VAL A 218 10.33 19.07 -0.26
C VAL A 218 11.10 19.24 -1.56
N VAL A 219 12.34 18.78 -1.62
CA VAL A 219 13.16 18.85 -2.86
C VAL A 219 12.47 18.12 -4.01
N CYS A 220 11.99 16.89 -3.77
CA CYS A 220 11.26 16.13 -4.78
C CYS A 220 9.98 16.86 -5.23
N ALA A 221 9.21 17.43 -4.31
CA ALA A 221 7.99 18.16 -4.63
C ALA A 221 8.28 19.40 -5.52
N VAL A 222 9.35 20.14 -5.21
CA VAL A 222 9.78 21.29 -6.03
C VAL A 222 10.23 20.84 -7.42
N LEU A 223 10.97 19.73 -7.53
CA LEU A 223 11.39 19.19 -8.82
C LEU A 223 10.17 18.73 -9.64
N VAL A 224 9.23 18.03 -9.05
CA VAL A 224 7.99 17.65 -9.75
C VAL A 224 7.23 18.88 -10.22
N ALA A 225 7.04 19.89 -9.35
CA ALA A 225 6.33 21.11 -9.73
C ALA A 225 7.03 21.91 -10.86
N LYS A 226 8.35 21.73 -11.00
CA LYS A 226 9.11 22.42 -12.07
C LYS A 226 9.09 21.67 -13.40
N TYR A 227 9.05 20.34 -13.38
CA TYR A 227 9.22 19.49 -14.55
C TYR A 227 7.98 18.70 -14.99
N ALA A 228 6.90 18.72 -14.20
CA ALA A 228 5.59 18.21 -14.57
C ALA A 228 4.70 19.32 -15.16
#